data_50dc61568d5841f5bbe63fc4eb24d6de
#
_entry.id   50dc61568d5841f5bbe63fc4eb24d6de
#
_cell.length_a   1.000
_cell.length_b   1.000
_cell.length_c   1.000
_cell.angle_alpha   90.00
_cell.angle_beta   90.00
_cell.angle_gamma   90.00
#
_symmetry.space_group_name_H-M   'P 1'
#
loop_
_entity.id
_entity.type
_entity.pdbx_description
1 polymer ?
#
loop_
_entity_poly.entity_id
_entity_poly.type
_entity_poly.pdbx_seq_one_letter_code
_entity_poly.pdbx_strand_id
1 'polypeptide(L)'
;MTKPIAMVFFGLAACAATVPVPPQAFDAGGWSLDAQFMDVMGSPYLLAHGLGVPVADATATASVPTAGTYRVWARTRNWAPGSPGRFRIAVNGKTLEKTFGAGKDVWDWEDGGVVELAPGSVTVVLRDLTGFDGRCAGIVLDSDATSRVPPVGAIKIDEANVAETVEADLVVVGGGLPGTCAAVAAARRGLRTVLVQDRPVLGGNASAEIRVWCAGEERYDLVRELRGTFMNRAAASAHSDARRMRIVRETPNLEVRVSTRAFGVEKRADGGIAAVKALDLAHNRVVRFAAPLFLDSTGDGWVGFWAGADFRMGREAKGEFDETFAPDAADSDTLGASLMWTSEDGNAPVPFSAPWAEPFAQGEEAVNGEWNWEYGIHRDMIAEGEAIRDRLLLAIYGAFSRAKKRKVNANRVLDFCPFLLGKRESRRLMGDWVLSERDVTEKRLFPDAIAAGSWSVDLHYDDFKKGVDFLTTCRQPFPRTTPGVSSSTIAQFARSGAGLSGQSPPRRSCSSRTSPFSQMPRGPHPRILQSAAASPAATPSCARVQITRGLPSPTCVQLKHRPAMKRLGTLRE
;
A
#
# COMPACT_ATOMS: atom_id res chain seq x y z
N MET A 1 -36.21 8.14 72.70
CA MET A 1 -36.55 8.60 71.33
C MET A 1 -35.31 8.43 70.47
N THR A 2 -35.21 7.28 69.82
CA THR A 2 -34.10 6.94 68.93
C THR A 2 -34.52 7.22 67.48
N LYS A 3 -33.85 8.17 66.79
CA LYS A 3 -34.06 8.48 65.39
C LYS A 3 -33.44 7.40 64.51
N PRO A 4 -34.11 6.91 63.44
CA PRO A 4 -33.50 6.00 62.47
C PRO A 4 -32.50 6.74 61.59
N ILE A 5 -31.30 6.18 61.45
CA ILE A 5 -30.29 6.63 60.48
C ILE A 5 -30.71 6.06 59.09
N ALA A 6 -31.07 6.94 58.19
CA ALA A 6 -31.30 6.56 56.81
C ALA A 6 -29.96 6.30 56.12
N MET A 7 -29.74 5.04 55.77
CA MET A 7 -28.58 4.61 54.98
C MET A 7 -28.83 4.97 53.50
N VAL A 8 -28.19 6.03 53.02
CA VAL A 8 -28.21 6.41 51.60
C VAL A 8 -27.28 5.49 50.87
N PHE A 9 -27.81 4.52 50.12
CA PHE A 9 -27.06 3.76 49.16
C PHE A 9 -26.71 4.67 47.97
N PHE A 10 -25.48 5.13 47.94
CA PHE A 10 -24.93 5.66 46.67
C PHE A 10 -24.77 4.46 45.73
N GLY A 11 -25.70 4.26 44.84
CA GLY A 11 -25.51 3.39 43.69
C GLY A 11 -24.32 3.93 42.87
N LEU A 12 -23.21 3.21 42.87
CA LEU A 12 -22.16 3.40 41.89
C LEU A 12 -22.84 3.24 40.53
N ALA A 13 -23.04 4.33 39.79
CA ALA A 13 -23.38 4.25 38.39
C ALA A 13 -22.25 3.45 37.71
N ALA A 14 -22.55 2.22 37.33
CA ALA A 14 -21.61 1.42 36.54
C ALA A 14 -21.33 2.21 35.26
N CYS A 15 -20.08 2.61 35.05
CA CYS A 15 -19.65 3.24 33.84
C CYS A 15 -19.98 2.29 32.69
N ALA A 16 -20.68 2.75 31.66
CA ALA A 16 -21.07 1.91 30.54
C ALA A 16 -19.82 1.25 29.92
N ALA A 17 -19.84 -0.06 29.83
CA ALA A 17 -18.72 -0.83 29.28
C ALA A 17 -18.83 -0.89 27.76
N THR A 18 -17.81 -0.42 27.08
CA THR A 18 -17.67 -0.49 25.62
C THR A 18 -16.65 -1.57 25.29
N VAL A 19 -17.07 -2.62 24.56
CA VAL A 19 -16.21 -3.74 24.17
C VAL A 19 -15.92 -3.65 22.66
N PRO A 20 -14.74 -3.14 22.26
CA PRO A 20 -14.35 -3.07 20.85
C PRO A 20 -13.92 -4.44 20.33
N VAL A 21 -14.32 -4.74 19.10
CA VAL A 21 -13.88 -5.90 18.31
C VAL A 21 -13.30 -5.36 16.99
N PRO A 22 -12.02 -4.98 16.99
CA PRO A 22 -11.39 -4.40 15.81
C PRO A 22 -11.21 -5.44 14.69
N PRO A 23 -11.05 -5.02 13.42
CA PRO A 23 -10.96 -5.94 12.28
C PRO A 23 -9.85 -6.98 12.41
N GLN A 24 -8.71 -6.58 12.94
CA GLN A 24 -7.54 -7.46 13.12
C GLN A 24 -7.70 -8.47 14.28
N ALA A 25 -8.78 -8.38 15.07
CA ALA A 25 -9.11 -9.39 16.08
C ALA A 25 -9.84 -10.61 15.50
N PHE A 26 -10.22 -10.56 14.23
CA PHE A 26 -10.91 -11.64 13.57
C PHE A 26 -9.93 -12.66 12.98
N ASP A 27 -10.23 -13.95 13.14
CA ASP A 27 -9.84 -14.94 12.16
C ASP A 27 -10.65 -14.64 10.89
N ALA A 28 -9.97 -14.17 9.88
CA ALA A 28 -10.61 -13.61 8.70
C ALA A 28 -11.40 -14.63 7.87
N GLY A 29 -11.14 -15.94 8.03
CA GLY A 29 -11.79 -16.97 7.23
C GLY A 29 -11.56 -16.74 5.73
N GLY A 30 -12.65 -16.41 5.01
CA GLY A 30 -12.57 -16.03 3.59
C GLY A 30 -12.51 -14.51 3.34
N TRP A 31 -12.57 -13.68 4.39
CA TRP A 31 -12.42 -12.23 4.29
C TRP A 31 -10.95 -11.85 4.21
N SER A 32 -10.66 -10.72 3.62
CA SER A 32 -9.31 -10.14 3.57
C SER A 32 -9.20 -8.95 4.52
N LEU A 33 -8.10 -8.84 5.26
CA LEU A 33 -7.81 -7.65 6.06
C LEU A 33 -7.12 -6.61 5.18
N ASP A 34 -7.87 -5.55 4.83
CA ASP A 34 -7.37 -4.45 3.99
C ASP A 34 -6.84 -3.30 4.86
N ALA A 35 -5.55 -3.05 4.76
CA ALA A 35 -4.85 -1.98 5.47
C ALA A 35 -4.32 -0.87 4.53
N GLN A 36 -4.61 -0.91 3.22
CA GLN A 36 -4.03 0.03 2.26
C GLN A 36 -4.46 1.49 2.51
N PHE A 37 -5.65 1.71 3.07
CA PHE A 37 -6.22 3.04 3.27
C PHE A 37 -6.25 3.48 4.75
N MET A 38 -5.47 2.82 5.61
CA MET A 38 -5.41 3.15 7.05
C MET A 38 -5.08 4.61 7.33
N ASP A 39 -4.23 5.23 6.52
CA ASP A 39 -3.81 6.62 6.71
C ASP A 39 -4.96 7.62 6.50
N VAL A 40 -5.98 7.23 5.74
CA VAL A 40 -7.21 8.03 5.52
C VAL A 40 -8.32 7.62 6.48
N MET A 41 -8.46 6.32 6.74
CA MET A 41 -9.57 5.75 7.52
C MET A 41 -9.32 5.69 9.03
N GLY A 42 -8.06 5.68 9.44
CA GLY A 42 -7.63 5.52 10.83
C GLY A 42 -7.65 4.08 11.36
N SER A 43 -8.04 3.11 10.55
CA SER A 43 -8.04 1.67 10.88
C SER A 43 -8.05 0.82 9.61
N PRO A 44 -7.57 -0.45 9.66
CA PRO A 44 -7.86 -1.43 8.62
C PRO A 44 -9.34 -1.81 8.64
N TYR A 45 -9.78 -2.62 7.67
CA TYR A 45 -11.12 -3.21 7.65
C TYR A 45 -11.11 -4.60 7.01
N LEU A 46 -12.13 -5.40 7.33
CA LEU A 46 -12.38 -6.68 6.67
C LEU A 46 -13.17 -6.47 5.38
N LEU A 47 -12.76 -7.16 4.32
CA LEU A 47 -13.31 -7.09 2.97
C LEU A 47 -13.71 -8.49 2.48
N ALA A 48 -14.97 -8.69 2.15
CA ALA A 48 -15.49 -9.94 1.57
C ALA A 48 -15.31 -9.96 0.05
N HIS A 49 -14.08 -10.18 -0.42
CA HIS A 49 -13.71 -10.15 -1.83
C HIS A 49 -13.84 -11.52 -2.48
N GLY A 50 -15.09 -11.95 -2.74
CA GLY A 50 -15.42 -13.28 -3.24
C GLY A 50 -15.72 -13.35 -4.74
N LEU A 51 -15.53 -12.26 -5.49
CA LEU A 51 -15.77 -12.19 -6.95
C LEU A 51 -17.18 -12.66 -7.36
N GLY A 52 -18.17 -12.32 -6.54
CA GLY A 52 -19.57 -12.70 -6.74
C GLY A 52 -20.00 -14.04 -6.11
N VAL A 53 -19.11 -14.66 -5.34
CA VAL A 53 -19.39 -15.86 -4.55
C VAL A 53 -19.19 -15.54 -3.07
N PRO A 54 -20.18 -15.77 -2.19
CA PRO A 54 -20.01 -15.52 -0.76
C PRO A 54 -18.77 -16.23 -0.20
N VAL A 55 -17.98 -15.50 0.60
CA VAL A 55 -16.76 -16.01 1.23
C VAL A 55 -17.07 -16.69 2.57
N ALA A 56 -16.14 -17.49 3.09
CA ALA A 56 -16.27 -18.12 4.40
C ALA A 56 -16.34 -17.07 5.52
N ASP A 57 -17.07 -17.40 6.59
CA ASP A 57 -17.32 -16.53 7.74
C ASP A 57 -16.00 -16.07 8.39
N ALA A 58 -15.93 -14.78 8.78
CA ALA A 58 -14.89 -14.29 9.68
C ALA A 58 -15.38 -14.36 11.13
N THR A 59 -14.49 -14.73 12.06
CA THR A 59 -14.86 -14.99 13.46
C THR A 59 -13.92 -14.31 14.43
N ALA A 60 -14.46 -13.63 15.44
CA ALA A 60 -13.68 -13.05 16.54
C ALA A 60 -14.23 -13.48 17.89
N THR A 61 -13.36 -13.45 18.90
CA THR A 61 -13.73 -13.64 20.30
C THR A 61 -13.48 -12.35 21.07
N ALA A 62 -14.49 -11.88 21.82
CA ALA A 62 -14.38 -10.74 22.70
C ALA A 62 -14.69 -11.13 24.15
N SER A 63 -14.22 -10.36 25.13
CA SER A 63 -14.53 -10.57 26.54
C SER A 63 -15.49 -9.51 27.04
N VAL A 64 -16.67 -9.93 27.47
CA VAL A 64 -17.71 -9.08 28.04
C VAL A 64 -17.56 -9.06 29.56
N PRO A 65 -17.43 -7.89 30.20
CA PRO A 65 -17.14 -7.80 31.63
C PRO A 65 -18.35 -8.08 32.53
N THR A 66 -19.56 -7.74 32.10
CA THR A 66 -20.77 -7.81 32.92
C THR A 66 -21.94 -8.41 32.12
N ALA A 67 -22.86 -9.10 32.81
CA ALA A 67 -24.12 -9.51 32.20
C ALA A 67 -25.00 -8.31 31.88
N GLY A 68 -25.75 -8.39 30.79
CA GLY A 68 -26.72 -7.35 30.43
C GLY A 68 -27.06 -7.31 28.96
N THR A 69 -27.88 -6.32 28.63
CA THR A 69 -28.24 -6.01 27.25
C THR A 69 -27.17 -5.12 26.62
N TYR A 70 -26.61 -5.56 25.50
CA TYR A 70 -25.60 -4.82 24.76
C TYR A 70 -26.16 -4.39 23.42
N ARG A 71 -25.95 -3.12 23.01
CA ARG A 71 -26.21 -2.66 21.65
C ARG A 71 -25.02 -2.98 20.78
N VAL A 72 -25.31 -3.51 19.59
CA VAL A 72 -24.27 -3.88 18.60
C VAL A 72 -24.14 -2.77 17.58
N TRP A 73 -22.95 -2.19 17.50
CA TRP A 73 -22.59 -1.22 16.47
C TRP A 73 -21.58 -1.84 15.51
N ALA A 74 -21.78 -1.65 14.20
CA ALA A 74 -20.80 -2.03 13.19
C ALA A 74 -20.41 -0.82 12.34
N ARG A 75 -19.11 -0.59 12.14
CA ARG A 75 -18.62 0.43 11.22
C ARG A 75 -18.50 -0.18 9.83
N THR A 76 -19.31 0.30 8.90
CA THR A 76 -19.47 -0.30 7.56
C THR A 76 -19.67 0.78 6.50
N ARG A 77 -19.68 0.38 5.24
CA ARG A 77 -19.87 1.26 4.09
C ARG A 77 -20.62 0.52 2.98
N ASN A 78 -21.62 1.15 2.39
CA ASN A 78 -22.16 0.75 1.10
C ASN A 78 -21.25 1.30 -0.01
N TRP A 79 -20.44 0.44 -0.61
CA TRP A 79 -19.38 0.88 -1.52
C TRP A 79 -19.83 1.14 -2.96
N ALA A 80 -21.05 0.66 -3.35
CA ALA A 80 -21.53 0.76 -4.71
C ALA A 80 -23.07 0.82 -4.80
N PRO A 81 -23.62 1.34 -5.90
CA PRO A 81 -25.06 1.33 -6.17
C PRO A 81 -25.63 -0.08 -6.10
N GLY A 82 -26.85 -0.21 -5.61
CA GLY A 82 -27.50 -1.51 -5.45
C GLY A 82 -27.07 -2.31 -4.23
N SER A 83 -26.19 -1.74 -3.41
CA SER A 83 -25.70 -2.34 -2.16
C SER A 83 -25.20 -3.77 -2.36
N PRO A 84 -24.19 -4.00 -3.19
CA PRO A 84 -23.72 -5.35 -3.51
C PRO A 84 -23.00 -6.02 -2.33
N GLY A 85 -22.31 -5.25 -1.47
CA GLY A 85 -21.47 -5.75 -0.37
C GLY A 85 -22.23 -6.05 0.92
N ARG A 86 -23.33 -6.83 0.85
CA ARG A 86 -24.17 -7.13 2.02
C ARG A 86 -23.64 -8.28 2.84
N PHE A 87 -23.75 -8.14 4.16
CA PHE A 87 -23.37 -9.19 5.11
C PHE A 87 -24.26 -9.18 6.36
N ARG A 88 -24.19 -10.22 7.17
CA ARG A 88 -24.85 -10.33 8.47
C ARG A 88 -23.83 -10.50 9.59
N ILE A 89 -24.27 -10.13 10.79
CA ILE A 89 -23.49 -10.33 12.03
C ILE A 89 -24.24 -11.31 12.90
N ALA A 90 -23.52 -12.27 13.50
CA ALA A 90 -24.03 -13.10 14.57
C ALA A 90 -23.19 -12.91 15.84
N VAL A 91 -23.87 -12.94 17.01
CA VAL A 91 -23.24 -12.83 18.33
C VAL A 91 -23.70 -14.05 19.14
N ASN A 92 -22.75 -14.86 19.63
CA ASN A 92 -23.03 -16.13 20.31
C ASN A 92 -24.02 -17.04 19.56
N GLY A 93 -23.86 -17.14 18.24
CA GLY A 93 -24.72 -17.96 17.38
C GLY A 93 -26.05 -17.31 17.00
N LYS A 94 -26.48 -16.23 17.66
CA LYS A 94 -27.69 -15.47 17.31
C LYS A 94 -27.39 -14.49 16.19
N THR A 95 -27.92 -14.74 14.99
CA THR A 95 -27.82 -13.82 13.86
C THR A 95 -28.74 -12.61 14.09
N LEU A 96 -28.19 -11.41 13.91
CA LEU A 96 -28.94 -10.15 14.00
C LEU A 96 -29.89 -10.03 12.78
N GLU A 97 -31.02 -9.37 12.99
CA GLU A 97 -32.02 -9.16 11.92
C GLU A 97 -31.51 -8.20 10.84
N LYS A 98 -30.69 -7.23 11.24
CA LYS A 98 -30.10 -6.23 10.36
C LYS A 98 -29.17 -6.86 9.31
N THR A 99 -29.30 -6.41 8.08
CA THR A 99 -28.32 -6.60 7.00
C THR A 99 -27.44 -5.37 6.92
N PHE A 100 -26.13 -5.55 7.01
CA PHE A 100 -25.11 -4.51 6.99
C PHE A 100 -24.51 -4.33 5.59
N GLY A 101 -23.79 -3.21 5.37
CA GLY A 101 -23.17 -2.89 4.09
C GLY A 101 -24.14 -2.34 3.04
N ALA A 102 -25.37 -2.01 3.43
CA ALA A 102 -26.42 -1.44 2.58
C ALA A 102 -26.84 -0.02 3.01
N GLY A 103 -26.13 0.57 3.96
CA GLY A 103 -26.41 1.89 4.48
C GLY A 103 -25.85 3.02 3.60
N LYS A 104 -25.11 3.96 4.20
CA LYS A 104 -24.52 5.11 3.50
C LYS A 104 -23.32 4.70 2.64
N ASP A 105 -23.05 5.49 1.62
CA ASP A 105 -21.89 5.35 0.71
C ASP A 105 -20.58 5.90 1.30
N VAL A 106 -20.63 6.31 2.57
CA VAL A 106 -19.46 6.71 3.38
C VAL A 106 -19.30 5.74 4.56
N TRP A 107 -18.10 5.69 5.13
CA TRP A 107 -17.86 4.94 6.35
C TRP A 107 -18.65 5.51 7.52
N ASP A 108 -19.61 4.73 8.02
CA ASP A 108 -20.48 5.13 9.13
C ASP A 108 -20.79 3.95 10.06
N TRP A 109 -21.32 4.26 11.23
CA TRP A 109 -21.75 3.26 12.18
C TRP A 109 -23.21 2.87 11.92
N GLU A 110 -23.46 1.57 11.80
CA GLU A 110 -24.80 1.02 11.69
C GLU A 110 -25.22 0.34 13.00
N ASP A 111 -26.43 0.65 13.46
CA ASP A 111 -27.06 0.02 14.63
C ASP A 111 -27.56 -1.38 14.25
N GLY A 112 -27.03 -2.39 14.89
CA GLY A 112 -27.39 -3.82 14.72
C GLY A 112 -28.49 -4.31 15.68
N GLY A 113 -29.02 -3.42 16.53
CA GLY A 113 -29.96 -3.81 17.58
C GLY A 113 -29.27 -4.25 18.86
N VAL A 114 -30.01 -5.00 19.69
CA VAL A 114 -29.53 -5.41 21.02
C VAL A 114 -29.45 -6.93 21.17
N VAL A 115 -28.52 -7.36 22.02
CA VAL A 115 -28.32 -8.77 22.40
C VAL A 115 -28.15 -8.89 23.91
N GLU A 116 -28.66 -9.97 24.51
CA GLU A 116 -28.40 -10.31 25.91
C GLU A 116 -27.12 -11.12 25.98
N LEU A 117 -26.17 -10.67 26.82
CA LEU A 117 -24.88 -11.32 27.00
C LEU A 117 -24.61 -11.63 28.47
N ALA A 118 -24.00 -12.79 28.72
CA ALA A 118 -23.41 -13.15 29.99
C ALA A 118 -21.95 -12.65 30.06
N PRO A 119 -21.37 -12.48 31.27
CA PRO A 119 -19.96 -12.18 31.40
C PRO A 119 -19.11 -13.30 30.81
N GLY A 120 -17.95 -12.93 30.26
CA GLY A 120 -17.00 -13.89 29.71
C GLY A 120 -16.84 -13.82 28.19
N SER A 121 -16.47 -14.92 27.59
CA SER A 121 -16.17 -15.02 26.17
C SER A 121 -17.43 -14.96 25.30
N VAL A 122 -17.41 -14.08 24.29
CA VAL A 122 -18.48 -13.88 23.31
C VAL A 122 -17.90 -14.04 21.92
N THR A 123 -18.55 -14.86 21.09
CA THR A 123 -18.19 -15.05 19.69
C THR A 123 -18.94 -14.08 18.80
N VAL A 124 -18.23 -13.37 17.91
CA VAL A 124 -18.77 -12.48 16.89
C VAL A 124 -18.40 -13.03 15.52
N VAL A 125 -19.41 -13.19 14.65
CA VAL A 125 -19.23 -13.76 13.30
C VAL A 125 -19.74 -12.79 12.25
N LEU A 126 -18.93 -12.55 11.20
CA LEU A 126 -19.33 -11.87 9.98
C LEU A 126 -19.64 -12.91 8.90
N ARG A 127 -20.85 -12.84 8.36
CA ARG A 127 -21.32 -13.74 7.30
C ARG A 127 -21.59 -12.96 6.03
N ASP A 128 -20.77 -13.18 5.01
CA ASP A 128 -20.98 -12.60 3.69
C ASP A 128 -22.20 -13.19 3.00
N LEU A 129 -22.93 -12.35 2.25
CA LEU A 129 -24.13 -12.77 1.52
C LEU A 129 -23.96 -12.75 0.00
N THR A 130 -22.87 -12.15 -0.51
CA THR A 130 -22.84 -11.80 -1.94
C THR A 130 -21.51 -12.07 -2.62
N GLY A 131 -20.40 -12.02 -1.90
CA GLY A 131 -19.05 -12.07 -2.48
C GLY A 131 -18.64 -10.78 -3.22
N PHE A 132 -19.41 -9.71 -3.06
CA PHE A 132 -19.13 -8.43 -3.71
C PHE A 132 -18.70 -7.37 -2.69
N ASP A 133 -17.54 -7.58 -2.09
CA ASP A 133 -16.78 -6.58 -1.35
C ASP A 133 -17.50 -5.97 -0.14
N GLY A 134 -18.23 -6.79 0.64
CA GLY A 134 -18.76 -6.39 1.94
C GLY A 134 -17.65 -5.90 2.86
N ARG A 135 -17.88 -4.79 3.61
CA ARG A 135 -16.83 -4.09 4.37
C ARG A 135 -17.22 -3.86 5.81
N CYS A 136 -16.35 -4.28 6.74
CA CYS A 136 -16.51 -4.07 8.18
C CYS A 136 -15.22 -3.55 8.81
N ALA A 137 -15.22 -2.29 9.28
CA ALA A 137 -14.09 -1.67 9.97
C ALA A 137 -14.14 -1.88 11.49
N GLY A 138 -14.90 -2.86 11.93
CA GLY A 138 -14.99 -3.34 13.30
C GLY A 138 -16.38 -3.24 13.90
N ILE A 139 -16.51 -3.86 15.07
CA ILE A 139 -17.77 -3.97 15.82
C ILE A 139 -17.53 -3.45 17.24
N VAL A 140 -18.56 -2.88 17.84
CA VAL A 140 -18.57 -2.50 19.25
C VAL A 140 -19.82 -3.07 19.91
N LEU A 141 -19.63 -3.74 21.06
CA LEU A 141 -20.69 -4.13 21.97
C LEU A 141 -20.75 -3.08 23.08
N ASP A 142 -21.83 -2.30 23.12
CA ASP A 142 -22.02 -1.20 24.04
C ASP A 142 -23.05 -1.56 25.11
N SER A 143 -22.67 -1.56 26.39
CA SER A 143 -23.59 -1.90 27.49
C SER A 143 -24.65 -0.79 27.73
N ASP A 144 -24.48 0.41 27.17
CA ASP A 144 -25.59 1.36 27.09
C ASP A 144 -26.53 0.98 25.94
N ALA A 145 -27.40 0.02 26.20
CA ALA A 145 -28.36 -0.47 25.23
C ALA A 145 -29.36 0.61 24.75
N THR A 146 -29.47 1.74 25.47
CA THR A 146 -30.39 2.83 25.15
C THR A 146 -29.73 3.88 24.25
N SER A 147 -28.39 3.91 24.19
CA SER A 147 -27.63 4.86 23.38
C SER A 147 -28.06 4.79 21.92
N ARG A 148 -28.26 5.95 21.31
CA ARG A 148 -28.46 6.12 19.86
C ARG A 148 -27.24 6.72 19.18
N VAL A 149 -26.19 6.95 19.94
CA VAL A 149 -24.92 7.51 19.48
C VAL A 149 -23.88 6.39 19.48
N PRO A 150 -23.25 6.09 18.34
CA PRO A 150 -22.21 5.10 18.27
C PRO A 150 -20.99 5.53 19.08
N PRO A 151 -20.25 4.62 19.70
CA PRO A 151 -19.04 4.92 20.48
C PRO A 151 -17.86 5.24 19.54
N VAL A 152 -17.90 6.41 18.94
CA VAL A 152 -16.89 6.90 18.00
C VAL A 152 -15.52 6.93 18.68
N GLY A 153 -14.56 6.22 18.13
CA GLY A 153 -13.22 6.13 18.68
C GLY A 153 -12.94 4.90 19.54
N ALA A 154 -13.92 4.02 19.77
CA ALA A 154 -13.70 2.75 20.43
C ALA A 154 -12.77 1.81 19.64
N ILE A 155 -12.74 1.95 18.31
CA ILE A 155 -11.84 1.20 17.42
C ILE A 155 -10.77 2.18 16.93
N LYS A 156 -9.76 2.42 17.76
CA LYS A 156 -8.55 3.19 17.41
C LYS A 156 -7.33 2.37 17.77
N ILE A 157 -6.27 2.59 17.01
CA ILE A 157 -4.95 2.07 17.35
C ILE A 157 -4.47 2.83 18.59
N ASP A 158 -4.18 2.11 19.67
CA ASP A 158 -3.55 2.69 20.85
C ASP A 158 -2.05 2.86 20.58
N GLU A 159 -1.69 3.98 19.98
CA GLU A 159 -0.31 4.29 19.59
C GLU A 159 0.64 4.43 20.78
N ALA A 160 0.13 4.68 21.96
CA ALA A 160 0.92 4.82 23.18
C ALA A 160 1.32 3.45 23.77
N ASN A 161 0.53 2.42 23.50
CA ASN A 161 0.77 1.06 24.01
C ASN A 161 1.70 0.27 23.08
N VAL A 162 3.00 0.60 23.11
CA VAL A 162 4.03 -0.11 22.35
C VAL A 162 4.32 -1.45 23.02
N ALA A 163 3.93 -2.54 22.37
CA ALA A 163 4.12 -3.90 22.89
C ALA A 163 5.54 -4.44 22.68
N GLU A 164 6.26 -3.95 21.66
CA GLU A 164 7.58 -4.42 21.28
C GLU A 164 8.42 -3.28 20.71
N THR A 165 9.72 -3.23 21.07
CA THR A 165 10.71 -2.39 20.38
C THR A 165 11.77 -3.29 19.74
N VAL A 166 11.98 -3.11 18.44
CA VAL A 166 13.00 -3.79 17.63
C VAL A 166 14.09 -2.81 17.28
N GLU A 167 15.34 -3.15 17.55
CA GLU A 167 16.51 -2.32 17.25
C GLU A 167 17.34 -2.92 16.12
N ALA A 168 17.70 -2.09 15.15
CA ALA A 168 18.47 -2.48 13.98
C ALA A 168 19.51 -1.41 13.60
N ASP A 169 20.39 -1.71 12.65
CA ASP A 169 21.28 -0.73 12.04
C ASP A 169 20.58 -0.01 10.88
N LEU A 170 19.63 -0.72 10.23
CA LEU A 170 18.79 -0.21 9.15
C LEU A 170 17.36 -0.75 9.27
N VAL A 171 16.38 0.13 9.21
CA VAL A 171 14.96 -0.23 9.02
C VAL A 171 14.55 0.12 7.59
N VAL A 172 14.08 -0.86 6.84
CA VAL A 172 13.51 -0.72 5.49
C VAL A 172 11.99 -0.83 5.61
N VAL A 173 11.27 0.22 5.24
CA VAL A 173 9.81 0.24 5.27
C VAL A 173 9.26 0.10 3.85
N GLY A 174 8.49 -0.97 3.62
CA GLY A 174 7.98 -1.36 2.31
C GLY A 174 8.78 -2.50 1.68
N GLY A 175 8.15 -3.68 1.63
CA GLY A 175 8.71 -4.91 1.05
C GLY A 175 8.38 -5.10 -0.44
N GLY A 176 8.17 -4.02 -1.18
CA GLY A 176 8.17 -4.05 -2.63
C GLY A 176 9.50 -4.60 -3.16
N LEU A 177 9.61 -4.87 -4.47
CA LEU A 177 10.85 -5.42 -5.04
C LEU A 177 12.09 -4.57 -4.67
N PRO A 178 12.06 -3.22 -4.72
CA PRO A 178 13.21 -2.42 -4.34
C PRO A 178 13.58 -2.49 -2.87
N GLY A 179 12.59 -2.43 -1.97
CA GLY A 179 12.85 -2.55 -0.53
C GLY A 179 13.40 -3.92 -0.17
N THR A 180 12.88 -4.99 -0.80
CA THR A 180 13.42 -6.34 -0.64
C THR A 180 14.87 -6.42 -1.14
N CYS A 181 15.19 -5.85 -2.31
CA CYS A 181 16.58 -5.78 -2.81
C CYS A 181 17.49 -5.02 -1.84
N ALA A 182 17.02 -3.85 -1.35
CA ALA A 182 17.80 -3.03 -0.44
C ALA A 182 18.07 -3.73 0.89
N ALA A 183 17.06 -4.36 1.48
CA ALA A 183 17.19 -5.10 2.73
C ALA A 183 18.16 -6.28 2.62
N VAL A 184 18.03 -7.12 1.57
CA VAL A 184 18.94 -8.22 1.31
C VAL A 184 20.37 -7.73 1.06
N ALA A 185 20.53 -6.65 0.27
CA ALA A 185 21.84 -6.10 -0.02
C ALA A 185 22.53 -5.52 1.22
N ALA A 186 21.79 -4.85 2.09
CA ALA A 186 22.32 -4.29 3.35
C ALA A 186 22.73 -5.39 4.33
N ALA A 187 21.86 -6.39 4.53
CA ALA A 187 22.11 -7.51 5.42
C ALA A 187 23.30 -8.36 4.98
N ARG A 188 23.43 -8.64 3.68
CA ARG A 188 24.59 -9.35 3.10
C ARG A 188 25.90 -8.58 3.25
N ARG A 189 25.85 -7.28 3.57
CA ARG A 189 27.00 -6.43 3.91
C ARG A 189 27.23 -6.31 5.41
N GLY A 190 26.50 -7.07 6.22
CA GLY A 190 26.69 -7.16 7.65
C GLY A 190 25.88 -6.20 8.51
N LEU A 191 24.97 -5.39 7.92
CA LEU A 191 24.06 -4.56 8.69
C LEU A 191 22.93 -5.41 9.29
N ARG A 192 22.64 -5.25 10.58
CA ARG A 192 21.42 -5.77 11.18
C ARG A 192 20.24 -5.01 10.59
N THR A 193 19.49 -5.65 9.73
CA THR A 193 18.46 -5.02 8.90
C THR A 193 17.09 -5.59 9.26
N VAL A 194 16.10 -4.71 9.38
CA VAL A 194 14.69 -5.12 9.50
C VAL A 194 13.93 -4.62 8.28
N LEU A 195 13.20 -5.52 7.64
CA LEU A 195 12.28 -5.22 6.54
C LEU A 195 10.84 -5.29 7.06
N VAL A 196 10.16 -4.14 7.06
CA VAL A 196 8.77 -4.00 7.49
C VAL A 196 7.86 -3.94 6.27
N GLN A 197 6.90 -4.86 6.18
CA GLN A 197 5.97 -4.99 5.05
C GLN A 197 4.53 -5.09 5.54
N ASP A 198 3.64 -4.28 4.98
CA ASP A 198 2.22 -4.18 5.33
C ASP A 198 1.38 -5.40 4.91
N ARG A 199 1.85 -6.19 3.94
CA ARG A 199 1.16 -7.37 3.41
C ARG A 199 1.87 -8.67 3.77
N PRO A 200 1.18 -9.82 3.63
CA PRO A 200 1.78 -11.13 3.98
C PRO A 200 2.87 -11.58 3.00
N VAL A 201 2.98 -10.94 1.83
CA VAL A 201 3.95 -11.30 0.79
C VAL A 201 4.86 -10.13 0.42
N LEU A 202 6.01 -10.45 -0.18
CA LEU A 202 6.99 -9.50 -0.68
C LEU A 202 6.87 -9.31 -2.20
N GLY A 203 7.26 -8.14 -2.69
CA GLY A 203 7.30 -7.84 -4.12
C GLY A 203 6.47 -6.63 -4.54
N GLY A 204 5.57 -6.15 -3.69
CA GLY A 204 4.71 -5.00 -4.02
C GLY A 204 3.86 -5.28 -5.24
N ASN A 205 3.87 -4.38 -6.23
CA ASN A 205 3.15 -4.59 -7.48
C ASN A 205 3.57 -5.87 -8.23
N ALA A 206 4.80 -6.35 -8.03
CA ALA A 206 5.29 -7.59 -8.65
C ALA A 206 4.94 -8.86 -7.85
N SER A 207 4.14 -8.76 -6.79
CA SER A 207 3.64 -9.91 -6.03
C SER A 207 2.49 -10.62 -6.75
N ALA A 208 2.15 -11.82 -6.29
CA ALA A 208 0.98 -12.55 -6.76
C ALA A 208 -0.36 -11.86 -6.44
N GLU A 209 -0.35 -10.90 -5.50
CA GLU A 209 -1.55 -10.15 -5.11
C GLU A 209 -1.96 -9.09 -6.14
N ILE A 210 -1.02 -8.56 -6.95
CA ILE A 210 -1.28 -7.51 -7.95
C ILE A 210 -0.93 -8.00 -9.35
N ARG A 211 0.07 -8.87 -9.48
CA ARG A 211 0.52 -9.54 -10.72
C ARG A 211 1.07 -8.62 -11.79
N VAL A 212 1.69 -7.50 -11.40
CA VAL A 212 2.45 -6.71 -12.34
C VAL A 212 3.78 -7.38 -12.64
N TRP A 213 4.05 -7.50 -13.90
CA TRP A 213 5.21 -8.17 -14.42
C TRP A 213 6.50 -7.37 -14.25
N CYS A 214 7.55 -7.96 -13.69
CA CYS A 214 8.87 -7.34 -13.58
C CYS A 214 9.61 -7.39 -14.94
N ALA A 215 9.59 -6.29 -15.70
CA ALA A 215 10.24 -6.16 -17.01
C ALA A 215 11.54 -5.35 -16.93
N GLY A 216 12.32 -5.33 -18.01
CA GLY A 216 13.55 -4.57 -18.16
C GLY A 216 14.79 -5.44 -18.27
N GLU A 217 15.96 -4.79 -18.44
CA GLU A 217 17.24 -5.50 -18.53
C GLU A 217 17.67 -6.09 -17.18
N GLU A 218 18.15 -7.31 -17.24
CA GLU A 218 18.55 -8.10 -16.07
C GLU A 218 20.03 -7.94 -15.74
N ARG A 219 20.52 -6.72 -15.59
CA ARG A 219 21.94 -6.47 -15.30
C ARG A 219 22.36 -6.81 -13.88
N TYR A 220 21.40 -6.87 -12.94
CA TYR A 220 21.68 -7.07 -11.53
C TYR A 220 21.30 -8.46 -11.06
N ASP A 221 22.28 -9.21 -10.59
CA ASP A 221 22.10 -10.57 -10.11
C ASP A 221 21.06 -10.67 -9.00
N LEU A 222 20.99 -9.69 -8.09
CA LEU A 222 20.02 -9.67 -7.01
C LEU A 222 18.58 -9.52 -7.51
N VAL A 223 18.35 -8.70 -8.53
CA VAL A 223 17.01 -8.58 -9.13
C VAL A 223 16.60 -9.89 -9.81
N ARG A 224 17.52 -10.53 -10.55
CA ARG A 224 17.28 -11.86 -11.15
C ARG A 224 17.02 -12.92 -10.10
N GLU A 225 17.78 -12.90 -9.00
CA GLU A 225 17.61 -13.82 -7.87
C GLU A 225 16.20 -13.68 -7.27
N LEU A 226 15.73 -12.46 -7.01
CA LEU A 226 14.44 -12.18 -6.36
C LEU A 226 13.24 -12.32 -7.31
N ARG A 227 13.42 -12.03 -8.59
CA ARG A 227 12.37 -12.10 -9.59
C ARG A 227 11.99 -13.55 -9.95
N GLY A 228 12.97 -14.43 -10.03
CA GLY A 228 12.79 -15.80 -10.51
C GLY A 228 12.64 -15.89 -12.04
N THR A 229 12.15 -17.01 -12.51
CA THR A 229 11.98 -17.32 -13.95
C THR A 229 10.51 -17.14 -14.37
N PHE A 230 10.34 -16.73 -15.59
CA PHE A 230 9.05 -16.43 -16.17
C PHE A 230 8.48 -17.60 -16.97
N MET A 231 7.28 -18.05 -16.64
CA MET A 231 6.59 -19.05 -17.47
C MET A 231 5.19 -18.61 -17.90
N ASN A 232 4.38 -18.05 -16.99
CA ASN A 232 3.02 -17.59 -17.31
C ASN A 232 2.69 -16.33 -16.49
N ARG A 233 2.52 -15.18 -17.15
CA ARG A 233 2.28 -13.89 -16.50
C ARG A 233 1.02 -13.85 -15.63
N ALA A 234 -0.03 -14.57 -16.02
CA ALA A 234 -1.29 -14.59 -15.30
C ALA A 234 -1.26 -15.47 -14.04
N ALA A 235 -0.37 -16.45 -13.97
CA ALA A 235 -0.32 -17.38 -12.84
C ALA A 235 0.34 -16.74 -11.60
N ALA A 236 -0.27 -16.91 -10.43
CA ALA A 236 0.30 -16.46 -9.16
C ALA A 236 1.73 -16.99 -8.93
N SER A 237 2.02 -18.24 -9.32
CA SER A 237 3.32 -18.86 -9.21
C SER A 237 4.43 -18.17 -10.00
N ALA A 238 4.09 -17.44 -11.07
CA ALA A 238 5.05 -16.68 -11.86
C ALA A 238 5.64 -15.48 -11.10
N HIS A 239 4.98 -15.02 -10.04
CA HIS A 239 5.39 -13.83 -9.28
C HIS A 239 6.37 -14.13 -8.15
N SER A 240 6.71 -15.39 -7.93
CA SER A 240 7.83 -15.82 -7.08
C SER A 240 7.79 -15.34 -5.60
N ASP A 241 6.59 -15.16 -5.02
CA ASP A 241 6.45 -14.69 -3.63
C ASP A 241 7.15 -15.62 -2.64
N ALA A 242 6.94 -16.94 -2.76
CA ALA A 242 7.61 -17.94 -1.92
C ALA A 242 9.15 -17.89 -2.07
N ARG A 243 9.66 -17.64 -3.28
CA ARG A 243 11.09 -17.50 -3.55
C ARG A 243 11.66 -16.26 -2.84
N ARG A 244 10.99 -15.10 -2.95
CA ARG A 244 11.39 -13.87 -2.25
C ARG A 244 11.42 -14.04 -0.75
N MET A 245 10.35 -14.63 -0.20
CA MET A 245 10.25 -14.89 1.24
C MET A 245 11.36 -15.83 1.73
N ARG A 246 11.66 -16.90 0.98
CA ARG A 246 12.75 -17.81 1.30
C ARG A 246 14.10 -17.09 1.31
N ILE A 247 14.43 -16.33 0.26
CA ILE A 247 15.70 -15.61 0.17
C ILE A 247 15.88 -14.65 1.34
N VAL A 248 14.83 -13.91 1.69
CA VAL A 248 14.87 -12.97 2.83
C VAL A 248 15.10 -13.72 4.14
N ARG A 249 14.37 -14.80 4.41
CA ARG A 249 14.51 -15.60 5.63
C ARG A 249 15.86 -16.31 5.76
N GLU A 250 16.45 -16.71 4.64
CA GLU A 250 17.76 -17.36 4.58
C GLU A 250 18.93 -16.36 4.59
N THR A 251 18.67 -15.05 4.43
CA THR A 251 19.70 -14.02 4.47
C THR A 251 20.11 -13.71 5.92
N PRO A 252 21.37 -13.96 6.32
CA PRO A 252 21.84 -13.59 7.66
C PRO A 252 21.70 -12.10 7.92
N ASN A 253 21.50 -11.71 9.19
CA ASN A 253 21.32 -10.34 9.64
C ASN A 253 20.07 -9.62 9.09
N LEU A 254 19.12 -10.35 8.48
CA LEU A 254 17.88 -9.81 7.96
C LEU A 254 16.68 -10.39 8.71
N GLU A 255 15.95 -9.54 9.39
CA GLU A 255 14.64 -9.82 9.95
C GLU A 255 13.54 -9.30 9.03
N VAL A 256 12.48 -10.07 8.80
CA VAL A 256 11.30 -9.66 8.02
C VAL A 256 10.06 -9.65 8.89
N ARG A 257 9.35 -8.55 8.90
CA ARG A 257 8.05 -8.36 9.54
C ARG A 257 7.01 -8.09 8.47
N VAL A 258 6.32 -9.16 8.03
CA VAL A 258 5.17 -9.07 7.12
C VAL A 258 3.88 -8.81 7.90
N SER A 259 2.81 -8.44 7.21
CA SER A 259 1.53 -8.04 7.82
C SER A 259 1.74 -7.00 8.94
N THR A 260 2.71 -6.11 8.74
CA THR A 260 3.11 -5.09 9.71
C THR A 260 3.06 -3.73 9.03
N ARG A 261 1.97 -2.99 9.29
CA ARG A 261 1.68 -1.71 8.63
C ARG A 261 2.29 -0.56 9.41
N ALA A 262 3.29 0.10 8.84
CA ALA A 262 3.81 1.37 9.37
C ALA A 262 2.75 2.47 9.28
N PHE A 263 2.63 3.30 10.33
CA PHE A 263 1.64 4.39 10.37
C PHE A 263 2.18 5.71 10.92
N GLY A 264 3.45 5.78 11.28
CA GLY A 264 4.05 7.02 11.78
C GLY A 264 5.52 6.89 12.15
N VAL A 265 6.14 8.03 12.44
CA VAL A 265 7.53 8.12 12.90
C VAL A 265 7.63 8.87 14.23
N GLU A 266 8.59 8.48 15.04
CA GLU A 266 9.05 9.26 16.18
C GLU A 266 10.25 10.10 15.76
N LYS A 267 10.24 11.37 16.15
CA LYS A 267 11.35 12.29 15.84
C LYS A 267 12.25 12.52 17.07
N ARG A 268 13.54 12.66 16.83
CA ARG A 268 14.49 13.18 17.82
C ARG A 268 14.40 14.71 17.92
N ALA A 269 15.01 15.27 18.95
CA ALA A 269 15.07 16.73 19.14
C ALA A 269 15.78 17.47 17.98
N ASP A 270 16.69 16.79 17.27
CA ASP A 270 17.39 17.33 16.08
C ASP A 270 16.54 17.22 14.79
N GLY A 271 15.30 16.76 14.89
CA GLY A 271 14.40 16.56 13.75
C GLY A 271 14.61 15.24 13.00
N GLY A 272 15.63 14.46 13.35
CA GLY A 272 15.88 13.14 12.75
C GLY A 272 14.85 12.11 13.20
N ILE A 273 14.72 11.00 12.45
CA ILE A 273 13.86 9.89 12.82
C ILE A 273 14.54 9.07 13.92
N ALA A 274 13.84 8.86 15.04
CA ALA A 274 14.23 7.96 16.12
C ALA A 274 13.72 6.54 15.89
N ALA A 275 12.47 6.41 15.43
CA ALA A 275 11.83 5.14 15.17
C ALA A 275 10.68 5.28 14.16
N VAL A 276 10.29 4.14 13.58
CA VAL A 276 9.04 3.95 12.85
C VAL A 276 8.09 3.17 13.74
N LYS A 277 6.83 3.61 13.86
CA LYS A 277 5.76 2.88 14.53
C LYS A 277 4.93 2.12 13.50
N ALA A 278 4.60 0.87 13.80
CA ALA A 278 3.81 0.03 12.94
C ALA A 278 2.79 -0.81 13.75
N LEU A 279 1.69 -1.16 13.12
CA LEU A 279 0.70 -2.10 13.63
C LEU A 279 1.02 -3.49 13.07
N ASP A 280 1.34 -4.44 13.94
CA ASP A 280 1.35 -5.86 13.65
C ASP A 280 -0.11 -6.31 13.50
N LEU A 281 -0.53 -6.50 12.25
CA LEU A 281 -1.92 -6.79 11.89
C LEU A 281 -2.35 -8.20 12.34
N ALA A 282 -1.39 -9.12 12.47
CA ALA A 282 -1.68 -10.50 12.87
C ALA A 282 -1.95 -10.62 14.38
N HIS A 283 -1.34 -9.75 15.20
CA HIS A 283 -1.43 -9.82 16.66
C HIS A 283 -2.09 -8.57 17.28
N ASN A 284 -2.55 -7.63 16.47
CA ASN A 284 -3.19 -6.38 16.91
C ASN A 284 -2.36 -5.63 17.97
N ARG A 285 -1.08 -5.41 17.70
CA ARG A 285 -0.16 -4.75 18.64
C ARG A 285 0.73 -3.74 17.93
N VAL A 286 1.08 -2.67 18.64
CA VAL A 286 1.99 -1.66 18.14
C VAL A 286 3.44 -2.11 18.34
N VAL A 287 4.24 -2.05 17.29
CA VAL A 287 5.67 -2.34 17.29
C VAL A 287 6.43 -1.08 16.90
N ARG A 288 7.50 -0.81 17.65
CA ARG A 288 8.40 0.30 17.44
C ARG A 288 9.72 -0.19 16.83
N PHE A 289 10.12 0.30 15.67
CA PHE A 289 11.36 -0.05 14.99
C PHE A 289 12.36 1.09 15.08
N ALA A 290 13.42 0.93 15.87
CA ALA A 290 14.44 1.94 16.10
C ALA A 290 15.72 1.63 15.33
N ALA A 291 16.30 2.65 14.70
CA ALA A 291 17.56 2.52 13.97
C ALA A 291 18.25 3.88 13.77
N PRO A 292 19.57 3.90 13.50
CA PRO A 292 20.24 5.10 13.00
C PRO A 292 19.92 5.41 11.53
N LEU A 293 19.46 4.41 10.75
CA LEU A 293 19.16 4.53 9.31
C LEU A 293 17.76 4.01 9.00
N PHE A 294 17.05 4.77 8.16
CA PHE A 294 15.73 4.38 7.66
C PHE A 294 15.71 4.49 6.14
N LEU A 295 15.08 3.52 5.48
CA LEU A 295 14.88 3.49 4.04
C LEU A 295 13.39 3.44 3.74
N ASP A 296 12.89 4.47 3.03
CA ASP A 296 11.52 4.54 2.56
C ASP A 296 11.38 3.82 1.22
N SER A 297 10.67 2.69 1.23
CA SER A 297 10.30 1.89 0.06
C SER A 297 8.78 1.67 -0.02
N THR A 298 8.01 2.55 0.62
CA THR A 298 6.55 2.42 0.74
C THR A 298 5.82 2.65 -0.60
N GLY A 299 6.51 3.17 -1.61
CA GLY A 299 5.93 3.58 -2.89
C GLY A 299 5.29 4.96 -2.86
N ASP A 300 4.67 5.32 -1.76
CA ASP A 300 3.99 6.60 -1.56
C ASP A 300 4.81 7.61 -0.73
N GLY A 301 6.07 7.29 -0.36
CA GLY A 301 6.93 8.19 0.42
C GLY A 301 6.41 8.44 1.85
N TRP A 302 5.81 7.45 2.50
CA TRP A 302 5.17 7.63 3.80
C TRP A 302 6.14 7.99 4.92
N VAL A 303 7.30 7.33 4.99
CA VAL A 303 8.29 7.61 6.05
C VAL A 303 8.82 9.04 5.93
N GLY A 304 9.12 9.47 4.70
CA GLY A 304 9.52 10.85 4.43
C GLY A 304 8.43 11.85 4.76
N PHE A 305 7.19 11.57 4.39
CA PHE A 305 6.04 12.41 4.68
C PHE A 305 5.83 12.59 6.20
N TRP A 306 5.80 11.51 6.97
CA TRP A 306 5.65 11.59 8.43
C TRP A 306 6.85 12.29 9.09
N ALA A 307 8.03 12.15 8.50
CA ALA A 307 9.23 12.87 8.97
C ALA A 307 9.18 14.38 8.65
N GLY A 308 8.29 14.83 7.76
CA GLY A 308 8.17 16.22 7.33
C GLY A 308 9.16 16.58 6.22
N ALA A 309 9.57 15.60 5.40
CA ALA A 309 10.34 15.85 4.20
C ALA A 309 9.48 16.53 3.12
N ASP A 310 10.08 17.44 2.36
CA ASP A 310 9.43 18.06 1.21
C ASP A 310 9.09 16.99 0.16
N PHE A 311 7.95 17.15 -0.50
CA PHE A 311 7.54 16.28 -1.59
C PHE A 311 6.78 17.05 -2.67
N ARG A 312 6.64 16.43 -3.83
CA ARG A 312 5.76 16.88 -4.92
C ARG A 312 4.76 15.78 -5.27
N MET A 313 3.65 16.21 -5.83
CA MET A 313 2.60 15.37 -6.40
C MET A 313 2.04 16.09 -7.62
N GLY A 314 1.66 15.37 -8.68
CA GLY A 314 1.30 15.99 -9.95
C GLY A 314 2.50 16.26 -10.87
N ARG A 315 2.27 16.95 -11.99
CA ARG A 315 3.29 17.21 -13.01
C ARG A 315 3.88 18.61 -12.85
N GLU A 316 5.17 18.75 -13.07
CA GLU A 316 5.87 20.03 -13.14
C GLU A 316 5.58 20.72 -14.48
N ALA A 317 5.61 22.06 -14.49
CA ALA A 317 5.51 22.83 -15.73
C ALA A 317 6.72 22.60 -16.63
N LYS A 318 6.51 22.61 -17.95
CA LYS A 318 7.54 22.43 -18.98
C LYS A 318 8.76 23.35 -18.78
N GLY A 319 8.52 24.59 -18.40
CA GLY A 319 9.59 25.58 -18.21
C GLY A 319 10.46 25.36 -16.96
N GLU A 320 10.11 24.41 -16.06
CA GLU A 320 10.90 24.16 -14.86
C GLU A 320 12.17 23.35 -15.14
N PHE A 321 12.06 22.31 -16.00
CA PHE A 321 13.15 21.40 -16.34
C PHE A 321 13.43 21.33 -17.85
N ASP A 322 12.75 22.17 -18.66
CA ASP A 322 12.83 22.18 -20.13
C ASP A 322 12.50 20.81 -20.74
N GLU A 323 11.45 20.17 -20.23
CA GLU A 323 11.02 18.84 -20.65
C GLU A 323 10.03 18.90 -21.83
N THR A 324 10.24 18.03 -22.82
CA THR A 324 9.52 18.05 -24.09
C THR A 324 8.02 17.78 -23.93
N PHE A 325 7.67 16.87 -23.03
CA PHE A 325 6.31 16.33 -22.86
C PHE A 325 5.62 16.80 -21.59
N ALA A 326 6.26 17.65 -20.79
CA ALA A 326 5.62 18.25 -19.63
C ALA A 326 4.54 19.25 -20.04
N PRO A 327 3.49 19.47 -19.23
CA PRO A 327 2.45 20.46 -19.51
C PRO A 327 3.00 21.88 -19.44
N ASP A 328 2.34 22.83 -20.11
CA ASP A 328 2.76 24.24 -20.10
C ASP A 328 2.67 24.85 -18.69
N ALA A 329 1.73 24.43 -17.89
CA ALA A 329 1.56 24.79 -16.48
C ALA A 329 1.57 23.54 -15.60
N ALA A 330 2.12 23.65 -14.38
CA ALA A 330 2.07 22.56 -13.40
C ALA A 330 0.63 22.22 -13.03
N ASP A 331 0.35 20.94 -12.85
CA ASP A 331 -0.97 20.42 -12.47
C ASP A 331 -0.87 19.35 -11.38
N SER A 332 -2.01 18.80 -10.96
CA SER A 332 -2.11 17.76 -9.95
C SER A 332 -2.18 16.34 -10.51
N ASP A 333 -2.05 16.17 -11.83
CA ASP A 333 -2.21 14.88 -12.47
C ASP A 333 -1.06 13.93 -12.14
N THR A 334 -1.41 12.71 -11.80
CA THR A 334 -0.48 11.60 -11.60
C THR A 334 -0.87 10.45 -12.52
N LEU A 335 0.02 9.51 -12.73
CA LEU A 335 -0.34 8.26 -13.37
C LEU A 335 -1.40 7.54 -12.54
N GLY A 336 -2.43 7.03 -13.19
CA GLY A 336 -3.54 6.33 -12.56
C GLY A 336 -3.11 5.01 -11.89
N ALA A 337 -4.03 4.39 -11.19
CA ALA A 337 -3.86 3.04 -10.68
C ALA A 337 -4.60 2.02 -11.56
N SER A 338 -4.15 0.76 -11.52
CA SER A 338 -4.76 -0.33 -12.30
C SER A 338 -5.12 -1.52 -11.44
N LEU A 339 -6.12 -2.27 -11.92
CA LEU A 339 -6.42 -3.62 -11.48
C LEU A 339 -6.30 -4.55 -12.70
N MET A 340 -5.31 -5.46 -12.68
CA MET A 340 -5.25 -6.56 -13.64
C MET A 340 -6.20 -7.66 -13.18
N TRP A 341 -6.95 -8.24 -14.10
CA TRP A 341 -7.90 -9.29 -13.75
C TRP A 341 -8.00 -10.36 -14.83
N THR A 342 -8.34 -11.57 -14.42
CA THR A 342 -8.43 -12.72 -15.31
C THR A 342 -9.70 -13.53 -15.04
N SER A 343 -10.13 -14.25 -16.07
CA SER A 343 -11.10 -15.31 -15.95
C SER A 343 -10.62 -16.59 -16.61
N GLU A 344 -11.07 -17.73 -16.14
CA GLU A 344 -10.77 -19.03 -16.69
C GLU A 344 -12.03 -19.77 -17.14
N ASP A 345 -11.85 -20.82 -17.96
CA ASP A 345 -12.96 -21.68 -18.35
C ASP A 345 -13.22 -22.74 -17.27
N GLY A 346 -14.39 -22.67 -16.64
CA GLY A 346 -14.89 -23.71 -15.75
C GLY A 346 -15.42 -24.93 -16.52
N ASN A 347 -15.61 -26.03 -15.82
CA ASN A 347 -16.10 -27.30 -16.40
C ASN A 347 -17.61 -27.27 -16.74
N ALA A 348 -18.34 -26.28 -16.27
CA ALA A 348 -19.78 -26.10 -16.48
C ALA A 348 -20.14 -24.62 -16.48
N PRO A 349 -21.33 -24.25 -16.97
CA PRO A 349 -21.83 -22.89 -16.85
C PRO A 349 -21.90 -22.44 -15.39
N VAL A 350 -21.29 -21.28 -15.09
CA VAL A 350 -21.31 -20.63 -13.77
C VAL A 350 -22.03 -19.29 -13.92
N PRO A 351 -23.12 -19.03 -13.19
CA PRO A 351 -23.79 -17.74 -13.27
C PRO A 351 -22.93 -16.64 -12.66
N PHE A 352 -22.88 -15.50 -13.34
CA PHE A 352 -22.35 -14.25 -12.79
C PHE A 352 -23.23 -13.11 -13.27
N SER A 353 -23.67 -12.25 -12.36
CA SER A 353 -24.54 -11.14 -12.71
C SER A 353 -24.29 -9.95 -11.77
N ALA A 354 -23.88 -8.84 -12.36
CA ALA A 354 -23.67 -7.58 -11.66
C ALA A 354 -24.34 -6.41 -12.44
N PRO A 355 -25.69 -6.42 -12.62
CA PRO A 355 -26.37 -5.41 -13.41
C PRO A 355 -26.19 -4.00 -12.85
N TRP A 356 -26.01 -3.86 -11.56
CA TRP A 356 -25.71 -2.61 -10.86
C TRP A 356 -24.35 -2.01 -11.27
N ALA A 357 -23.41 -2.83 -11.73
CA ALA A 357 -22.07 -2.41 -12.18
C ALA A 357 -22.00 -2.16 -13.70
N GLU A 358 -22.92 -2.72 -14.50
CA GLU A 358 -22.89 -2.61 -15.97
C GLU A 358 -22.86 -1.17 -16.54
N PRO A 359 -23.54 -0.17 -15.94
CA PRO A 359 -23.41 1.21 -16.40
C PRO A 359 -21.98 1.77 -16.30
N PHE A 360 -21.21 1.31 -15.32
CA PHE A 360 -19.85 1.75 -15.07
C PHE A 360 -18.82 1.12 -16.01
N ALA A 361 -19.19 0.06 -16.72
CA ALA A 361 -18.39 -0.50 -17.82
C ALA A 361 -18.41 0.38 -19.07
N GLN A 362 -19.34 1.35 -19.15
CA GLN A 362 -19.42 2.33 -20.23
C GLN A 362 -19.39 1.70 -21.64
N GLY A 363 -20.08 0.57 -21.80
CA GLY A 363 -20.16 -0.17 -23.05
C GLY A 363 -19.11 -1.26 -23.22
N GLU A 364 -18.06 -1.28 -22.41
CA GLU A 364 -17.04 -2.35 -22.49
C GLU A 364 -17.60 -3.71 -22.12
N GLU A 365 -17.07 -4.74 -22.78
CA GLU A 365 -17.40 -6.14 -22.63
C GLU A 365 -16.10 -6.93 -22.71
N ALA A 366 -15.67 -7.52 -21.58
CA ALA A 366 -14.39 -8.18 -21.49
C ALA A 366 -14.46 -9.38 -20.54
N VAL A 367 -13.57 -10.35 -20.77
CA VAL A 367 -13.39 -11.52 -19.89
C VAL A 367 -12.05 -11.49 -19.17
N ASN A 368 -11.13 -10.61 -19.58
CA ASN A 368 -9.84 -10.35 -18.93
C ASN A 368 -9.51 -8.87 -19.09
N GLY A 369 -8.68 -8.36 -18.20
CA GLY A 369 -8.15 -7.02 -18.28
C GLY A 369 -6.70 -6.99 -17.87
N GLU A 370 -5.87 -6.32 -18.66
CA GLU A 370 -4.47 -6.10 -18.36
C GLU A 370 -4.25 -4.76 -17.66
N TRP A 371 -3.00 -4.32 -17.63
CA TRP A 371 -2.56 -3.12 -16.93
C TRP A 371 -3.15 -1.80 -17.45
N ASN A 372 -3.72 -1.81 -18.65
CA ASN A 372 -4.43 -0.70 -19.25
C ASN A 372 -5.83 -0.44 -18.65
N TRP A 373 -6.33 -1.30 -17.76
CA TRP A 373 -7.50 -1.00 -16.93
C TRP A 373 -7.08 -0.06 -15.82
N GLU A 374 -7.01 1.22 -16.17
CA GLU A 374 -6.44 2.29 -15.36
C GLU A 374 -7.45 3.39 -15.09
N TYR A 375 -7.41 3.97 -13.90
CA TYR A 375 -8.28 5.07 -13.48
C TYR A 375 -7.58 5.95 -12.45
N GLY A 376 -7.98 7.24 -12.40
CA GLY A 376 -7.58 8.16 -11.35
C GLY A 376 -6.46 9.13 -11.72
N ILE A 377 -6.20 9.39 -13.01
CA ILE A 377 -5.17 10.35 -13.46
C ILE A 377 -5.38 11.73 -12.82
N HIS A 378 -6.63 12.26 -12.79
CA HIS A 378 -6.99 13.55 -12.21
C HIS A 378 -7.40 13.48 -10.73
N ARG A 379 -6.96 12.45 -10.01
CA ARG A 379 -7.37 12.22 -8.62
C ARG A 379 -6.18 12.10 -7.69
N ASP A 380 -6.39 12.45 -6.44
CA ASP A 380 -5.40 12.19 -5.40
C ASP A 380 -5.32 10.68 -5.11
N MET A 381 -4.22 10.05 -5.56
CA MET A 381 -3.99 8.60 -5.45
C MET A 381 -3.94 8.12 -4.00
N ILE A 382 -3.71 9.01 -3.04
CA ILE A 382 -3.65 8.70 -1.61
C ILE A 382 -5.00 8.96 -0.96
N ALA A 383 -5.51 10.18 -1.07
CA ALA A 383 -6.76 10.58 -0.40
C ALA A 383 -7.99 9.88 -1.00
N GLU A 384 -7.99 9.63 -2.31
CA GLU A 384 -9.10 9.02 -3.04
C GLU A 384 -8.85 7.56 -3.45
N GLY A 385 -7.80 6.93 -2.94
CA GLY A 385 -7.38 5.58 -3.37
C GLY A 385 -8.49 4.52 -3.25
N GLU A 386 -9.31 4.56 -2.19
CA GLU A 386 -10.46 3.64 -2.05
C GLU A 386 -11.51 3.88 -3.14
N ALA A 387 -11.82 5.13 -3.45
CA ALA A 387 -12.79 5.46 -4.50
C ALA A 387 -12.28 5.10 -5.91
N ILE A 388 -10.97 5.24 -6.13
CA ILE A 388 -10.30 4.82 -7.38
C ILE A 388 -10.42 3.31 -7.56
N ARG A 389 -10.12 2.52 -6.52
CA ARG A 389 -10.31 1.07 -6.54
C ARG A 389 -11.76 0.68 -6.82
N ASP A 390 -12.69 1.30 -6.12
CA ASP A 390 -14.11 1.01 -6.24
C ASP A 390 -14.61 1.28 -7.67
N ARG A 391 -14.15 2.36 -8.28
CA ARG A 391 -14.49 2.69 -9.67
C ARG A 391 -13.96 1.63 -10.65
N LEU A 392 -12.74 1.12 -10.43
CA LEU A 392 -12.17 0.04 -11.24
C LEU A 392 -12.92 -1.28 -11.04
N LEU A 393 -13.26 -1.65 -9.82
CA LEU A 393 -14.06 -2.85 -9.53
C LEU A 393 -15.44 -2.78 -10.20
N LEU A 394 -16.10 -1.61 -10.16
CA LEU A 394 -17.35 -1.38 -10.87
C LEU A 394 -17.21 -1.59 -12.38
N ALA A 395 -16.15 -1.08 -12.98
CA ALA A 395 -15.89 -1.26 -14.42
C ALA A 395 -15.66 -2.74 -14.75
N ILE A 396 -14.86 -3.44 -13.94
CA ILE A 396 -14.51 -4.86 -14.14
C ILE A 396 -15.75 -5.75 -13.99
N TYR A 397 -16.47 -5.64 -12.86
CA TYR A 397 -17.67 -6.43 -12.64
C TYR A 397 -18.74 -6.15 -13.70
N GLY A 398 -18.90 -4.90 -14.12
CA GLY A 398 -19.82 -4.51 -15.18
C GLY A 398 -19.45 -5.10 -16.54
N ALA A 399 -18.19 -4.99 -16.95
CA ALA A 399 -17.70 -5.52 -18.23
C ALA A 399 -17.78 -7.06 -18.26
N PHE A 400 -17.41 -7.72 -17.17
CA PHE A 400 -17.54 -9.18 -17.06
C PHE A 400 -18.99 -9.63 -17.05
N SER A 401 -19.90 -8.94 -16.32
CA SER A 401 -21.34 -9.20 -16.32
C SER A 401 -21.94 -9.11 -17.73
N ARG A 402 -21.54 -8.10 -18.50
CA ARG A 402 -21.94 -7.96 -19.92
C ARG A 402 -21.43 -9.12 -20.76
N ALA A 403 -20.14 -9.47 -20.61
CA ALA A 403 -19.53 -10.59 -21.33
C ALA A 403 -20.21 -11.93 -21.04
N LYS A 404 -20.68 -12.15 -19.83
CA LYS A 404 -21.39 -13.37 -19.40
C LYS A 404 -22.76 -13.55 -20.09
N LYS A 405 -23.36 -12.51 -20.67
CA LYS A 405 -24.59 -12.60 -21.44
C LYS A 405 -24.41 -13.36 -22.75
N ARG A 406 -23.16 -13.47 -23.24
CA ARG A 406 -22.85 -14.27 -24.44
C ARG A 406 -22.68 -15.74 -24.07
N LYS A 407 -23.35 -16.62 -24.81
CA LYS A 407 -23.29 -18.08 -24.58
C LYS A 407 -21.89 -18.65 -24.58
N VAL A 408 -20.98 -18.10 -25.41
CA VAL A 408 -19.58 -18.50 -25.48
C VAL A 408 -18.83 -18.31 -24.16
N ASN A 409 -19.28 -17.38 -23.32
CA ASN A 409 -18.68 -17.09 -22.02
C ASN A 409 -19.44 -17.75 -20.84
N ALA A 410 -20.41 -18.64 -21.11
CA ALA A 410 -21.22 -19.24 -20.05
C ALA A 410 -20.38 -19.95 -18.98
N ASN A 411 -19.29 -20.63 -19.38
CA ASN A 411 -18.41 -21.36 -18.49
C ASN A 411 -17.31 -20.48 -17.86
N ARG A 412 -17.16 -19.19 -18.30
CA ARG A 412 -16.14 -18.31 -17.74
C ARG A 412 -16.40 -18.03 -16.26
N VAL A 413 -15.35 -18.15 -15.45
CA VAL A 413 -15.31 -17.83 -14.02
C VAL A 413 -14.27 -16.75 -13.80
N LEU A 414 -14.63 -15.69 -13.09
CA LEU A 414 -13.67 -14.68 -12.66
C LEU A 414 -12.79 -15.32 -11.59
N ASP A 415 -11.51 -15.57 -11.90
CA ASP A 415 -10.57 -16.30 -11.06
C ASP A 415 -9.61 -15.40 -10.30
N PHE A 416 -9.35 -14.21 -10.84
CA PHE A 416 -8.48 -13.24 -10.20
C PHE A 416 -8.92 -11.81 -10.52
N CYS A 417 -9.12 -11.04 -9.48
CA CYS A 417 -9.20 -9.59 -9.52
C CYS A 417 -8.61 -9.08 -8.18
N PRO A 418 -7.56 -8.26 -8.16
CA PRO A 418 -7.04 -7.77 -6.90
C PRO A 418 -7.98 -6.74 -6.28
N PHE A 419 -8.05 -6.71 -4.95
CA PHE A 419 -8.59 -5.58 -4.22
C PHE A 419 -7.50 -4.57 -3.84
N LEU A 420 -6.24 -4.93 -4.08
CA LEU A 420 -5.08 -4.07 -3.87
C LEU A 420 -4.82 -3.23 -5.11
N LEU A 421 -4.72 -1.92 -4.94
CA LEU A 421 -4.42 -1.01 -6.05
C LEU A 421 -2.99 -1.19 -6.56
N GLY A 422 -2.85 -1.45 -7.83
CA GLY A 422 -1.59 -1.34 -8.55
C GLY A 422 -1.28 0.13 -8.84
N LYS A 423 -0.75 0.85 -7.85
CA LYS A 423 -0.38 2.25 -7.98
C LYS A 423 0.88 2.41 -8.82
N ARG A 424 0.92 3.49 -9.62
CA ARG A 424 2.07 3.88 -10.42
C ARG A 424 2.81 5.06 -9.82
N GLU A 425 2.08 6.08 -9.44
CA GLU A 425 2.62 7.34 -8.96
C GLU A 425 1.79 7.90 -7.80
N SER A 426 2.46 8.62 -6.91
CA SER A 426 1.86 9.43 -5.87
C SER A 426 2.88 10.49 -5.43
N ARG A 427 3.21 10.61 -4.14
CA ARG A 427 4.21 11.54 -3.65
C ARG A 427 5.63 11.19 -4.13
N ARG A 428 6.34 12.19 -4.61
CA ARG A 428 7.76 12.15 -4.93
C ARG A 428 8.50 13.01 -3.90
N LEU A 429 9.22 12.36 -2.99
CA LEU A 429 10.03 13.08 -2.00
C LEU A 429 11.11 13.88 -2.69
N MET A 430 11.30 15.13 -2.26
CA MET A 430 12.35 16.00 -2.80
C MET A 430 13.70 15.58 -2.30
N GLY A 431 14.65 15.49 -3.21
CA GLY A 431 16.04 15.18 -2.92
C GLY A 431 16.98 16.29 -3.38
N ASP A 432 18.29 16.11 -3.17
CA ASP A 432 19.31 17.05 -3.64
C ASP A 432 19.37 17.16 -5.17
N TRP A 433 18.86 16.15 -5.87
CA TRP A 433 18.73 16.12 -7.33
C TRP A 433 17.32 15.68 -7.74
N VAL A 434 16.75 16.37 -8.71
CA VAL A 434 15.51 15.97 -9.39
C VAL A 434 15.90 15.36 -10.73
N LEU A 435 15.56 14.09 -10.95
CA LEU A 435 15.82 13.41 -12.22
C LEU A 435 14.89 14.00 -13.29
N SER A 436 15.47 14.44 -14.41
CA SER A 436 14.75 15.05 -15.53
C SER A 436 14.72 14.13 -16.77
N GLU A 437 13.88 14.47 -17.74
CA GLU A 437 13.87 13.83 -19.07
C GLU A 437 15.28 13.81 -19.69
N ARG A 438 16.04 14.90 -19.52
CA ARG A 438 17.39 15.03 -20.06
C ARG A 438 18.37 14.03 -19.44
N ASP A 439 18.31 13.80 -18.13
CA ASP A 439 19.16 12.80 -17.47
C ASP A 439 18.88 11.39 -18.02
N VAL A 440 17.63 11.10 -18.36
CA VAL A 440 17.20 9.81 -18.94
C VAL A 440 17.63 9.68 -20.39
N THR A 441 17.37 10.68 -21.23
CA THR A 441 17.67 10.66 -22.66
C THR A 441 19.16 10.69 -22.96
N GLU A 442 19.94 11.47 -22.19
CA GLU A 442 21.40 11.52 -22.29
C GLU A 442 22.09 10.35 -21.58
N LYS A 443 21.34 9.48 -20.87
CA LYS A 443 21.86 8.34 -20.10
C LYS A 443 22.94 8.75 -19.09
N ARG A 444 22.66 9.81 -18.37
CA ARG A 444 23.59 10.36 -17.39
C ARG A 444 24.00 9.33 -16.35
N LEU A 445 25.31 9.20 -16.14
CA LEU A 445 25.87 8.35 -15.10
C LEU A 445 26.09 9.17 -13.83
N PHE A 446 25.59 8.64 -12.70
CA PHE A 446 25.72 9.26 -11.41
C PHE A 446 26.72 8.49 -10.54
N PRO A 447 27.70 9.15 -9.92
CA PRO A 447 28.76 8.46 -9.17
C PRO A 447 28.25 7.77 -7.90
N ASP A 448 27.09 8.18 -7.41
CA ASP A 448 26.38 7.65 -6.24
C ASP A 448 25.14 6.80 -6.61
N ALA A 449 25.04 6.35 -7.86
CA ALA A 449 23.94 5.52 -8.33
C ALA A 449 23.88 4.20 -7.57
N ILE A 450 22.69 3.82 -7.09
CA ILE A 450 22.43 2.56 -6.39
C ILE A 450 21.42 1.66 -7.12
N ALA A 451 20.78 2.15 -8.18
CA ALA A 451 19.85 1.40 -9.00
C ALA A 451 19.96 1.80 -10.47
N ALA A 452 19.48 0.95 -11.37
CA ALA A 452 19.33 1.27 -12.78
C ALA A 452 17.92 0.90 -13.25
N GLY A 453 17.36 1.72 -14.13
CA GLY A 453 16.15 1.43 -14.87
C GLY A 453 16.46 1.16 -16.33
N SER A 454 15.68 0.32 -16.98
CA SER A 454 15.84 -0.01 -18.40
C SER A 454 14.53 0.02 -19.19
N TRP A 455 13.50 0.64 -18.62
CA TRP A 455 12.23 0.84 -19.31
C TRP A 455 12.25 2.15 -20.12
N SER A 456 11.45 2.23 -21.19
CA SER A 456 11.24 3.48 -21.92
C SER A 456 10.44 4.47 -21.08
N VAL A 457 10.61 5.77 -21.35
CA VAL A 457 9.71 6.79 -20.81
C VAL A 457 8.31 6.49 -21.33
N ASP A 458 7.36 6.37 -20.44
CA ASP A 458 5.99 5.93 -20.71
C ASP A 458 5.05 6.99 -20.13
N LEU A 459 4.30 7.66 -20.99
CA LEU A 459 3.44 8.77 -20.64
C LEU A 459 1.98 8.36 -20.83
N HIS A 460 1.17 8.65 -19.83
CA HIS A 460 -0.26 8.45 -19.88
C HIS A 460 -0.93 9.81 -20.06
N TYR A 461 -1.74 9.90 -21.09
CA TYR A 461 -2.51 11.10 -21.43
C TYR A 461 -4.00 10.82 -21.21
N ASP A 462 -4.79 11.90 -21.18
CA ASP A 462 -6.26 11.86 -21.12
C ASP A 462 -6.92 11.38 -22.42
N ASP A 463 -6.18 10.66 -23.25
CA ASP A 463 -6.69 10.05 -24.48
C ASP A 463 -7.61 8.87 -24.15
N PHE A 464 -8.66 9.14 -23.38
CA PHE A 464 -9.68 8.14 -23.13
C PHE A 464 -10.41 7.78 -24.42
N LYS A 465 -10.70 6.50 -24.57
CA LYS A 465 -11.65 6.06 -25.58
C LYS A 465 -12.96 6.82 -25.35
N LYS A 466 -13.55 7.39 -26.38
CA LYS A 466 -14.74 8.24 -26.25
C LYS A 466 -15.84 7.56 -25.42
N GLY A 467 -16.22 8.19 -24.32
CA GLY A 467 -17.24 7.70 -23.38
C GLY A 467 -16.74 6.68 -22.35
N VAL A 468 -15.43 6.43 -22.27
CA VAL A 468 -14.82 5.53 -21.29
C VAL A 468 -13.74 6.28 -20.52
N ASP A 469 -13.85 6.30 -19.19
CA ASP A 469 -12.97 7.08 -18.29
C ASP A 469 -11.97 6.23 -17.48
N PHE A 470 -11.96 4.89 -17.67
CA PHE A 470 -11.12 3.95 -16.92
C PHE A 470 -10.11 3.19 -17.79
N LEU A 471 -10.04 3.48 -19.06
CA LEU A 471 -9.02 2.96 -19.99
C LEU A 471 -8.26 4.13 -20.59
N THR A 472 -6.95 4.05 -20.56
CA THR A 472 -6.08 5.05 -21.17
C THR A 472 -5.31 4.47 -22.35
N THR A 473 -4.91 5.34 -23.25
CA THR A 473 -3.96 5.01 -24.31
C THR A 473 -2.57 5.39 -23.83
N CYS A 474 -1.74 4.39 -23.58
CA CYS A 474 -0.33 4.62 -23.25
C CYS A 474 0.43 5.00 -24.54
N ARG A 475 1.12 6.14 -24.54
CA ARG A 475 2.02 6.56 -25.62
C ARG A 475 3.45 6.46 -25.17
N GLN A 476 4.29 5.84 -25.99
CA GLN A 476 5.74 5.80 -25.79
C GLN A 476 6.38 6.78 -26.79
N PRO A 477 6.71 8.00 -26.33
CA PRO A 477 7.26 9.04 -27.22
C PRO A 477 8.64 8.66 -27.78
N PHE A 478 9.37 7.78 -27.07
CA PHE A 478 10.65 7.26 -27.52
C PHE A 478 10.48 5.82 -27.98
N PRO A 479 10.75 5.50 -29.27
CA PRO A 479 10.62 4.14 -29.79
C PRO A 479 11.53 3.18 -29.01
N ARG A 480 11.03 1.97 -28.75
CA ARG A 480 11.76 0.90 -28.04
C ARG A 480 13.07 0.50 -28.69
N THR A 481 13.23 0.79 -29.98
CA THR A 481 14.37 0.35 -30.80
C THR A 481 15.02 1.52 -31.50
N THR A 482 15.92 2.21 -30.81
CA THR A 482 17.04 2.80 -31.54
C THR A 482 18.14 1.72 -31.54
N PRO A 483 18.55 1.18 -32.71
CA PRO A 483 19.61 0.21 -32.78
C PRO A 483 20.86 0.77 -32.10
N GLY A 484 21.41 0.05 -31.09
CA GLY A 484 22.61 0.46 -30.37
C GLY A 484 22.38 1.18 -29.05
N VAL A 485 21.15 1.44 -28.63
CA VAL A 485 20.84 2.02 -27.33
C VAL A 485 20.44 0.93 -26.35
N SER A 486 21.42 0.34 -25.65
CA SER A 486 21.12 -0.38 -24.43
C SER A 486 20.63 0.67 -23.41
N SER A 487 19.32 0.70 -23.17
CA SER A 487 18.69 1.64 -22.27
C SER A 487 18.98 1.29 -20.82
N SER A 488 20.13 1.62 -20.30
CA SER A 488 20.39 1.60 -18.87
C SER A 488 20.14 2.99 -18.33
N THR A 489 18.96 3.23 -17.79
CA THR A 489 18.69 4.40 -16.99
C THR A 489 19.18 4.13 -15.58
N ILE A 490 20.04 4.98 -15.07
CA ILE A 490 20.57 4.89 -13.72
C ILE A 490 19.72 5.78 -12.84
N ALA A 491 19.03 5.19 -11.87
CA ALA A 491 18.34 5.94 -10.85
C ALA A 491 19.35 6.61 -9.92
N GLN A 492 19.15 7.87 -9.66
CA GLN A 492 20.03 8.68 -8.86
C GLN A 492 19.49 8.92 -7.45
N PHE A 493 20.43 9.14 -6.54
CA PHE A 493 20.22 9.55 -5.18
C PHE A 493 20.52 11.01 -5.00
N ALA A 494 19.58 11.66 -4.42
CA ALA A 494 19.76 12.99 -3.93
C ALA A 494 20.24 12.96 -2.48
N ARG A 495 21.22 13.76 -2.15
CA ARG A 495 21.56 14.08 -0.77
C ARG A 495 20.53 15.08 -0.26
N SER A 496 19.70 14.69 0.70
CA SER A 496 18.83 15.64 1.35
C SER A 496 19.65 16.57 2.25
N GLY A 497 19.89 17.77 1.77
CA GLY A 497 20.43 18.87 2.56
C GLY A 497 19.34 19.82 3.05
N ALA A 498 18.16 19.32 3.37
CA ALA A 498 17.06 20.15 3.85
C ALA A 498 17.32 20.60 5.28
N GLY A 499 17.77 21.82 5.43
CA GLY A 499 17.65 22.55 6.67
C GLY A 499 16.17 22.86 6.90
N LEU A 500 15.63 22.39 8.02
CA LEU A 500 14.35 22.86 8.55
C LEU A 500 14.52 24.32 9.02
N SER A 501 14.50 25.26 8.10
CA SER A 501 14.25 26.67 8.39
C SER A 501 13.20 27.14 7.40
N GLY A 502 12.04 27.52 7.91
CA GLY A 502 10.91 28.04 7.14
C GLY A 502 11.18 29.39 6.49
N GLN A 503 12.12 29.44 5.56
CA GLN A 503 12.34 30.57 4.68
C GLN A 503 12.54 30.03 3.26
N SER A 504 11.64 30.41 2.38
CA SER A 504 11.74 30.18 0.94
C SER A 504 13.07 30.71 0.41
N PRO A 505 13.88 29.94 -0.32
CA PRO A 505 15.09 30.45 -0.93
C PRO A 505 14.73 31.46 -2.04
N PRO A 506 15.48 32.55 -2.19
CA PRO A 506 15.27 33.51 -3.26
C PRO A 506 15.60 32.86 -4.61
N ARG A 507 14.72 33.11 -5.59
CA ARG A 507 14.91 32.73 -7.00
C ARG A 507 16.29 33.19 -7.48
N ARG A 508 17.14 32.26 -7.85
CA ARG A 508 18.40 32.58 -8.56
C ARG A 508 18.17 32.44 -10.06
N SER A 509 18.21 33.54 -10.75
CA SER A 509 18.37 33.62 -12.20
C SER A 509 19.71 33.00 -12.60
N CYS A 510 19.70 32.17 -13.61
CA CYS A 510 20.89 31.57 -14.22
C CYS A 510 21.71 32.65 -14.93
N SER A 511 22.85 33.03 -14.37
CA SER A 511 23.93 33.73 -15.11
C SER A 511 25.23 33.04 -14.76
N SER A 512 25.90 32.59 -15.79
CA SER A 512 27.26 32.02 -15.78
C SER A 512 28.28 32.94 -15.13
N ARG A 513 28.90 32.54 -14.03
CA ARG A 513 30.29 32.92 -13.65
C ARG A 513 30.88 32.01 -12.59
N THR A 514 32.05 31.52 -12.90
CA THR A 514 32.98 30.77 -12.07
C THR A 514 33.55 31.63 -10.92
N SER A 515 33.58 31.08 -9.70
CA SER A 515 34.68 31.28 -8.72
C SER A 515 34.35 30.76 -7.30
N PRO A 516 35.27 30.72 -6.31
CA PRO A 516 35.62 29.51 -5.59
C PRO A 516 34.98 29.40 -4.19
N PHE A 517 35.01 28.17 -3.69
CA PHE A 517 34.55 27.75 -2.36
C PHE A 517 35.18 28.50 -1.20
N SER A 518 34.34 29.00 -0.27
CA SER A 518 34.72 29.27 1.11
C SER A 518 33.86 28.45 2.06
N GLN A 519 34.53 27.81 3.00
CA GLN A 519 33.97 26.91 4.01
C GLN A 519 33.15 27.66 5.07
N MET A 520 31.99 27.15 5.41
CA MET A 520 31.33 27.40 6.69
C MET A 520 30.82 26.07 7.31
N PRO A 521 30.85 25.93 8.64
CA PRO A 521 30.53 24.68 9.31
C PRO A 521 29.01 24.43 9.34
N ARG A 522 28.60 23.22 8.97
CA ARG A 522 27.21 22.77 8.93
C ARG A 522 26.91 21.84 10.10
N GLY A 523 25.79 22.09 10.79
CA GLY A 523 25.23 21.18 11.76
C GLY A 523 24.63 19.92 11.11
N PRO A 524 24.39 18.86 11.88
CA PRO A 524 23.94 17.57 11.33
C PRO A 524 22.46 17.62 10.91
N HIS A 525 22.21 17.31 9.66
CA HIS A 525 20.85 17.16 9.12
C HIS A 525 20.54 15.70 8.81
N PRO A 526 19.29 15.26 9.00
CA PRO A 526 18.87 13.91 8.65
C PRO A 526 18.86 13.70 7.12
N ARG A 527 19.30 12.54 6.68
CA ARG A 527 19.26 12.14 5.27
C ARG A 527 18.26 11.00 5.09
N ILE A 528 17.40 11.12 4.10
CA ILE A 528 16.40 10.12 3.78
C ILE A 528 16.75 9.44 2.46
N LEU A 529 16.75 8.12 2.40
CA LEU A 529 16.90 7.31 1.18
C LEU A 529 15.56 6.64 0.82
N GLN A 530 15.04 6.90 -0.34
CA GLN A 530 13.82 6.28 -0.89
C GLN A 530 14.18 5.34 -2.07
N SER A 531 13.66 4.12 -2.08
CA SER A 531 14.01 3.14 -3.11
C SER A 531 13.29 3.37 -4.43
N ALA A 532 14.05 3.33 -5.51
CA ALA A 532 13.53 3.34 -6.86
C ALA A 532 12.92 1.97 -7.20
N ALA A 533 11.60 1.90 -7.26
CA ALA A 533 10.90 0.75 -7.80
C ALA A 533 10.80 0.90 -9.31
N ALA A 534 11.48 0.08 -10.08
CA ALA A 534 11.02 -0.18 -11.43
C ALA A 534 9.77 -1.03 -11.34
N SER A 535 8.61 -0.42 -11.42
CA SER A 535 7.38 -1.15 -11.69
C SER A 535 7.45 -1.66 -13.13
N PRO A 536 7.21 -2.92 -13.40
CA PRO A 536 7.51 -3.54 -14.71
C PRO A 536 6.59 -3.13 -15.85
N ALA A 537 5.51 -2.51 -15.61
CA ALA A 537 4.57 -2.00 -16.60
C ALA A 537 4.15 -0.55 -16.33
N ALA A 538 4.68 0.02 -15.28
CA ALA A 538 4.49 1.41 -15.00
C ALA A 538 5.70 2.18 -15.54
N THR A 539 5.44 3.31 -16.05
CA THR A 539 6.37 4.38 -16.36
C THR A 539 7.54 4.42 -15.41
N PRO A 540 8.67 4.89 -15.83
CA PRO A 540 9.67 5.42 -14.95
C PRO A 540 9.11 6.68 -14.27
N SER A 541 8.05 6.53 -13.47
CA SER A 541 7.81 7.51 -12.43
C SER A 541 9.09 7.53 -11.60
N CYS A 542 9.65 8.70 -11.36
CA CYS A 542 10.87 8.89 -10.59
C CYS A 542 10.75 8.19 -9.23
N ALA A 543 11.02 6.90 -9.23
CA ALA A 543 11.08 6.15 -8.00
C ALA A 543 12.43 6.46 -7.37
N ARG A 544 12.42 7.03 -6.20
CA ARG A 544 13.59 7.46 -5.44
C ARG A 544 13.77 6.57 -4.22
N VAL A 545 15.00 6.28 -3.89
CA VAL A 545 15.35 5.72 -2.59
C VAL A 545 15.95 6.83 -1.73
N GLN A 546 15.49 7.04 -0.52
CA GLN A 546 16.03 8.01 0.41
C GLN A 546 16.42 7.34 1.73
N ILE A 547 17.60 7.59 2.26
CA ILE A 547 18.10 7.09 3.55
C ILE A 547 18.18 8.25 4.57
N THR A 548 17.67 8.05 5.78
CA THR A 548 17.78 9.03 6.85
C THR A 548 18.82 8.61 7.88
N ARG A 549 19.86 9.39 8.05
CA ARG A 549 20.93 9.20 9.04
C ARG A 549 20.69 9.99 10.31
N GLY A 550 21.00 9.38 11.43
CA GLY A 550 21.03 10.00 12.74
C GLY A 550 22.40 9.96 13.43
N LEU A 551 23.51 10.34 12.74
CA LEU A 551 24.82 10.50 13.40
C LEU A 551 25.65 11.61 12.75
N PRO A 552 26.50 12.32 13.53
CA PRO A 552 27.38 13.36 13.01
C PRO A 552 28.60 12.78 12.30
N SER A 553 28.90 13.34 11.14
CA SER A 553 30.13 13.19 10.34
C SER A 553 30.19 12.08 9.29
N PRO A 554 30.68 12.40 8.07
CA PRO A 554 30.54 11.52 6.92
C PRO A 554 31.75 10.59 6.77
N THR A 555 31.54 9.31 6.87
CA THR A 555 32.48 8.36 6.28
C THR A 555 31.83 7.77 5.02
N CYS A 556 32.31 8.24 3.91
CA CYS A 556 31.93 7.75 2.58
C CYS A 556 32.44 6.32 2.43
N VAL A 557 31.55 5.32 2.38
CA VAL A 557 31.94 3.96 2.01
C VAL A 557 31.95 3.88 0.49
N GLN A 558 33.11 4.09 -0.10
CA GLN A 558 33.34 3.80 -1.52
C GLN A 558 33.41 2.28 -1.71
N LEU A 559 32.48 1.72 -2.46
CA LEU A 559 32.56 0.36 -2.97
C LEU A 559 33.51 0.33 -4.17
N LYS A 560 34.80 0.03 -3.91
CA LYS A 560 35.76 -0.28 -4.99
C LYS A 560 35.59 -1.75 -5.40
N HIS A 561 35.16 -1.98 -6.62
CA HIS A 561 35.32 -3.25 -7.30
C HIS A 561 36.81 -3.47 -7.65
N ARG A 562 37.38 -4.61 -7.22
CA ARG A 562 38.55 -5.21 -7.87
C ARG A 562 38.08 -6.48 -8.60
N PRO A 563 38.41 -6.65 -9.89
CA PRO A 563 38.20 -7.91 -10.58
C PRO A 563 39.34 -8.86 -10.25
N ALA A 564 39.00 -10.00 -9.67
CA ALA A 564 39.93 -11.12 -9.60
C ALA A 564 39.73 -12.00 -10.83
N MET A 565 40.58 -11.79 -11.84
CA MET A 565 40.85 -12.84 -12.85
C MET A 565 41.63 -13.97 -12.18
N LYS A 566 41.07 -15.17 -12.13
CA LYS A 566 41.83 -16.40 -12.10
C LYS A 566 41.31 -17.31 -13.20
N ARG A 567 42.23 -17.58 -14.14
CA ARG A 567 42.14 -18.64 -15.13
C ARG A 567 41.99 -19.97 -14.39
N LEU A 568 41.06 -20.78 -14.83
CA LEU A 568 41.10 -22.24 -14.60
C LEU A 568 40.99 -22.92 -15.93
N GLY A 569 41.97 -23.81 -16.12
CA GLY A 569 42.21 -24.54 -17.33
C GLY A 569 41.15 -25.62 -17.58
N THR A 570 41.15 -26.00 -18.83
CA THR A 570 40.46 -27.14 -19.41
C THR A 570 40.76 -28.45 -18.68
N LEU A 571 39.72 -29.19 -18.33
CA LEU A 571 39.78 -30.67 -18.29
C LEU A 571 38.52 -31.21 -18.96
N ARG A 572 38.81 -32.07 -19.96
CA ARG A 572 37.87 -32.96 -20.63
C ARG A 572 37.51 -34.10 -19.67
N GLU A 573 36.26 -34.45 -19.55
CA GLU A 573 35.60 -35.71 -19.93
C GLU A 573 34.10 -35.56 -19.70
#